data_27470ecb5ebfc77644d55c317d36139b
#
_entry.id   27470ecb5ebfc77644d55c317d36139b
#
_cell.length_a   1.000
_cell.length_b   1.000
_cell.length_c   1.000
_cell.angle_alpha   90.00
_cell.angle_beta   90.00
_cell.angle_gamma   90.00
#
_symmetry.space_group_name_H-M   'P 1'
#
loop_
_entity.id
_entity.type
_entity.pdbx_description
1 polymer ?
#
loop_
_entity_poly.entity_id
_entity_poly.type
_entity_poly.pdbx_seq_one_letter_code
_entity_poly.pdbx_strand_id
1 'polypeptide(L)'
;FDFSINFPAACISHDFKTFKWVAVTNTKLSKSYLHFLEGINLEFPDIHIVNLGEKNNKGASYSDTERKKLQNQLLLVNTLIDTVLTKVTQKPIIVGIEGFAYGAKGNSLVDIVQTTGILKKTISDRLLDKNLSGLFIFSPSELKNAIGAKGNANKFDVFNQFIEDPKIEAARDSALAKCLNKYKTELVTS
;
A
#
# COMPACT_ATOMS: atom_id res chain seq x y z
N PHE A 1 -2.59 5.87 1.50
CA PHE A 1 -1.71 5.05 0.65
C PHE A 1 -0.33 4.90 1.30
N ASP A 2 0.12 3.69 1.46
CA ASP A 2 1.51 3.31 1.69
C ASP A 2 2.10 2.83 0.37
N PHE A 3 3.18 3.45 -0.09
CA PHE A 3 3.71 3.14 -1.39
C PHE A 3 5.09 2.47 -1.31
N SER A 4 5.11 1.15 -1.37
CA SER A 4 6.31 0.37 -1.64
C SER A 4 6.44 0.03 -3.13
N ILE A 5 7.66 -0.10 -3.63
CA ILE A 5 7.93 -0.38 -5.05
C ILE A 5 7.35 -1.73 -5.52
N ASN A 6 7.18 -2.66 -4.61
CA ASN A 6 6.80 -4.04 -4.93
C ASN A 6 5.44 -4.45 -4.37
N PHE A 7 4.98 -3.75 -3.33
CA PHE A 7 3.77 -4.10 -2.62
C PHE A 7 3.06 -2.85 -2.05
N PRO A 8 2.62 -1.93 -2.90
CA PRO A 8 1.88 -0.77 -2.44
C PRO A 8 0.50 -1.16 -1.93
N ALA A 9 0.02 -0.40 -0.94
CA ALA A 9 -1.25 -0.64 -0.30
C ALA A 9 -2.05 0.65 -0.08
N ALA A 10 -3.35 0.50 0.09
CA ALA A 10 -4.26 1.57 0.45
C ALA A 10 -5.28 1.09 1.46
N CYS A 11 -5.66 1.98 2.36
CA CYS A 11 -6.79 1.82 3.25
C CYS A 11 -7.88 2.82 2.84
N ILE A 12 -9.13 2.37 2.80
CA ILE A 12 -10.30 3.17 2.45
C ILE A 12 -11.26 3.13 3.62
N SER A 13 -11.72 4.28 4.06
CA SER A 13 -12.79 4.39 5.06
C SER A 13 -13.77 5.49 4.65
N HIS A 14 -15.06 5.29 4.91
CA HIS A 14 -16.11 6.27 4.67
C HIS A 14 -16.58 6.95 5.96
N ASP A 15 -16.35 6.33 7.10
CA ASP A 15 -16.90 6.71 8.40
C ASP A 15 -15.86 6.67 9.53
N PHE A 16 -14.61 6.39 9.22
CA PHE A 16 -13.52 6.12 10.18
C PHE A 16 -13.78 4.97 11.16
N LYS A 17 -14.77 4.11 10.86
CA LYS A 17 -15.11 2.91 11.65
C LYS A 17 -14.98 1.64 10.85
N THR A 18 -15.36 1.69 9.57
CA THR A 18 -15.25 0.59 8.65
C THR A 18 -14.11 0.83 7.67
N PHE A 19 -13.30 -0.19 7.44
CA PHE A 19 -12.08 -0.08 6.65
C PHE A 19 -12.03 -1.19 5.60
N LYS A 20 -11.68 -0.81 4.37
CA LYS A 20 -11.33 -1.73 3.30
C LYS A 20 -9.86 -1.56 2.94
N TRP A 21 -9.20 -2.67 2.67
CA TRP A 21 -7.77 -2.71 2.43
C TRP A 21 -7.52 -3.23 1.03
N VAL A 22 -6.65 -2.55 0.31
CA VAL A 22 -6.23 -2.95 -1.04
C VAL A 22 -4.72 -3.01 -1.05
N ALA A 23 -4.17 -4.10 -1.59
CA ALA A 23 -2.74 -4.21 -1.84
C ALA A 23 -2.53 -4.78 -3.24
N VAL A 24 -1.46 -4.33 -3.91
CA VAL A 24 -1.09 -4.82 -5.25
C VAL A 24 0.36 -5.24 -5.24
N THR A 25 0.67 -6.38 -5.80
CA THR A 25 2.06 -6.85 -5.93
C THR A 25 2.41 -7.20 -7.37
N ASN A 26 3.65 -6.94 -7.75
CA ASN A 26 4.25 -7.37 -9.02
C ASN A 26 5.52 -8.18 -8.78
N THR A 27 5.60 -8.85 -7.64
CA THR A 27 6.72 -9.71 -7.26
C THR A 27 6.42 -11.15 -7.63
N LYS A 28 7.44 -11.90 -8.02
CA LYS A 28 7.33 -13.35 -8.18
C LYS A 28 7.07 -14.00 -6.82
N LEU A 29 5.93 -14.64 -6.71
CA LEU A 29 5.53 -15.36 -5.51
C LEU A 29 5.53 -16.86 -5.78
N SER A 30 5.80 -17.68 -4.76
CA SER A 30 5.64 -19.12 -4.85
C SER A 30 4.16 -19.49 -5.02
N LYS A 31 3.86 -20.66 -5.59
CA LYS A 31 2.48 -21.12 -5.75
C LYS A 31 1.76 -21.26 -4.40
N SER A 32 2.47 -21.72 -3.37
CA SER A 32 1.92 -21.83 -2.02
C SER A 32 1.56 -20.48 -1.42
N TYR A 33 2.41 -19.45 -1.65
CA TYR A 33 2.14 -18.11 -1.16
C TYR A 33 1.00 -17.42 -1.92
N LEU A 34 0.89 -17.65 -3.23
CA LEU A 34 -0.27 -17.19 -4.02
C LEU A 34 -1.57 -17.78 -3.50
N HIS A 35 -1.61 -19.09 -3.27
CA HIS A 35 -2.78 -19.75 -2.71
C HIS A 35 -3.13 -19.24 -1.31
N PHE A 36 -2.12 -18.93 -0.50
CA PHE A 36 -2.30 -18.29 0.80
C PHE A 36 -2.96 -16.90 0.68
N LEU A 37 -2.49 -16.04 -0.25
CA LEU A 37 -3.09 -14.71 -0.49
C LEU A 37 -4.52 -14.80 -1.03
N GLU A 38 -4.81 -15.76 -1.89
CA GLU A 38 -6.16 -16.05 -2.37
C GLU A 38 -7.08 -16.47 -1.21
N GLY A 39 -6.58 -17.29 -0.29
CA GLY A 39 -7.27 -17.68 0.94
C GLY A 39 -7.60 -16.46 1.82
N ILE A 40 -6.68 -15.51 1.96
CA ILE A 40 -6.94 -14.26 2.68
C ILE A 40 -8.08 -13.47 2.02
N ASN A 41 -8.05 -13.30 0.70
CA ASN A 41 -9.10 -12.58 -0.03
C ASN A 41 -10.49 -13.22 0.15
N LEU A 42 -10.56 -14.55 0.22
CA LEU A 42 -11.81 -15.27 0.43
C LEU A 42 -12.32 -15.17 1.87
N GLU A 43 -11.43 -15.26 2.83
CA GLU A 43 -11.78 -15.23 4.26
C GLU A 43 -12.08 -13.82 4.76
N PHE A 44 -11.40 -12.81 4.22
CA PHE A 44 -11.51 -11.41 4.63
C PHE A 44 -11.94 -10.54 3.45
N PRO A 45 -13.23 -10.45 3.15
CA PRO A 45 -13.73 -9.74 1.95
C PRO A 45 -13.41 -8.23 1.93
N ASP A 46 -13.08 -7.64 3.07
CA ASP A 46 -12.61 -6.25 3.16
C ASP A 46 -11.11 -6.10 2.90
N ILE A 47 -10.38 -7.20 2.71
CA ILE A 47 -8.99 -7.22 2.27
C ILE A 47 -8.97 -7.68 0.80
N HIS A 48 -8.34 -6.91 -0.07
CA HIS A 48 -8.23 -7.21 -1.48
C HIS A 48 -6.78 -7.13 -1.95
N ILE A 49 -6.19 -8.28 -2.21
CA ILE A 49 -4.81 -8.42 -2.66
C ILE A 49 -4.81 -8.82 -4.12
N VAL A 50 -4.19 -8.00 -4.97
CA VAL A 50 -4.04 -8.23 -6.41
C VAL A 50 -2.60 -8.60 -6.72
N ASN A 51 -2.41 -9.74 -7.36
CA ASN A 51 -1.11 -10.15 -7.88
C ASN A 51 -1.04 -9.95 -9.40
N LEU A 52 -0.13 -9.11 -9.85
CA LEU A 52 0.14 -8.83 -11.27
C LEU A 52 1.12 -9.83 -11.90
N GLY A 53 1.63 -10.77 -11.11
CA GLY A 53 2.70 -11.65 -11.54
C GLY A 53 4.09 -11.00 -11.47
N GLU A 54 5.08 -11.72 -11.96
CA GLU A 54 6.47 -11.25 -11.92
C GLU A 54 6.73 -10.13 -12.93
N LYS A 55 7.22 -9.00 -12.44
CA LYS A 55 7.69 -7.92 -13.31
C LYS A 55 8.96 -8.33 -14.06
N ASN A 56 8.99 -8.08 -15.34
CA ASN A 56 10.20 -8.23 -16.15
C ASN A 56 10.80 -6.86 -16.48
N ASN A 57 11.86 -6.49 -15.77
CA ASN A 57 12.61 -5.26 -16.01
C ASN A 57 13.78 -5.43 -16.97
N LYS A 58 14.12 -6.66 -17.40
CA LYS A 58 15.26 -6.89 -18.27
C LYS A 58 14.97 -6.46 -19.70
N GLY A 59 15.76 -5.53 -20.21
CA GLY A 59 15.73 -5.07 -21.60
C GLY A 59 17.01 -5.47 -22.35
N ALA A 60 17.00 -5.35 -23.67
CA ALA A 60 18.18 -5.59 -24.52
C ALA A 60 19.23 -4.46 -24.41
N SER A 61 18.79 -3.28 -23.97
CA SER A 61 19.61 -2.09 -23.73
C SER A 61 19.25 -1.43 -22.41
N TYR A 62 20.05 -0.44 -21.99
CA TYR A 62 19.70 0.41 -20.85
C TYR A 62 18.35 1.10 -21.04
N SER A 63 18.13 1.70 -22.21
CA SER A 63 16.87 2.39 -22.54
C SER A 63 15.67 1.45 -22.47
N ASP A 64 15.80 0.21 -22.97
CA ASP A 64 14.74 -0.80 -22.88
C ASP A 64 14.45 -1.20 -21.44
N THR A 65 15.50 -1.32 -20.63
CA THR A 65 15.36 -1.64 -19.20
C THR A 65 14.59 -0.56 -18.46
N GLU A 66 14.96 0.71 -18.65
CA GLU A 66 14.29 1.85 -18.01
C GLU A 66 12.83 1.99 -18.50
N ARG A 67 12.58 1.79 -19.79
CA ARG A 67 11.23 1.78 -20.34
C ARG A 67 10.35 0.69 -19.70
N LYS A 68 10.87 -0.52 -19.54
CA LYS A 68 10.15 -1.62 -18.88
C LYS A 68 9.89 -1.35 -17.41
N LYS A 69 10.85 -0.79 -16.69
CA LYS A 69 10.65 -0.35 -15.30
C LYS A 69 9.51 0.65 -15.20
N LEU A 70 9.51 1.68 -16.04
CA LEU A 70 8.45 2.69 -16.07
C LEU A 70 7.08 2.05 -16.37
N GLN A 71 7.00 1.15 -17.35
CA GLN A 71 5.76 0.44 -17.68
C GLN A 71 5.24 -0.39 -16.49
N ASN A 72 6.12 -1.10 -15.78
CA ASN A 72 5.74 -1.86 -14.59
C ASN A 72 5.29 -0.97 -13.44
N GLN A 73 5.92 0.19 -13.24
CA GLN A 73 5.50 1.17 -12.24
C GLN A 73 4.14 1.76 -12.56
N LEU A 74 3.89 2.13 -13.80
CA LEU A 74 2.60 2.62 -14.27
C LEU A 74 1.50 1.58 -14.09
N LEU A 75 1.76 0.32 -14.46
CA LEU A 75 0.81 -0.78 -14.28
C LEU A 75 0.45 -0.96 -12.80
N LEU A 76 1.46 -0.98 -11.93
CA LEU A 76 1.28 -1.15 -10.49
C LEU A 76 0.42 -0.03 -9.89
N VAL A 77 0.76 1.23 -10.19
CA VAL A 77 0.03 2.41 -9.71
C VAL A 77 -1.40 2.43 -10.25
N ASN A 78 -1.58 2.22 -11.55
CA ASN A 78 -2.91 2.24 -12.15
C ASN A 78 -3.80 1.13 -11.57
N THR A 79 -3.28 -0.09 -11.41
CA THR A 79 -4.06 -1.19 -10.82
C THR A 79 -4.47 -0.85 -9.38
N LEU A 80 -3.57 -0.29 -8.57
CA LEU A 80 -3.90 0.13 -7.20
C LEU A 80 -5.02 1.18 -7.21
N ILE A 81 -4.87 2.25 -8.00
CA ILE A 81 -5.86 3.34 -8.07
C ILE A 81 -7.19 2.84 -8.63
N ASP A 82 -7.19 2.03 -9.70
CA ASP A 82 -8.41 1.45 -10.25
C ASP A 82 -9.15 0.61 -9.21
N THR A 83 -8.43 -0.25 -8.51
CA THR A 83 -9.02 -1.09 -7.46
C THR A 83 -9.58 -0.25 -6.31
N VAL A 84 -8.88 0.79 -5.87
CA VAL A 84 -9.36 1.73 -4.85
C VAL A 84 -10.63 2.44 -5.32
N LEU A 85 -10.64 2.95 -6.54
CA LEU A 85 -11.78 3.69 -7.11
C LEU A 85 -13.05 2.86 -7.22
N THR A 86 -12.96 1.54 -7.42
CA THR A 86 -14.14 0.66 -7.40
C THR A 86 -14.79 0.58 -6.01
N LYS A 87 -14.06 0.91 -4.96
CA LYS A 87 -14.51 0.80 -3.57
C LYS A 87 -14.86 2.17 -2.96
N VAL A 88 -14.50 3.27 -3.60
CA VAL A 88 -14.81 4.63 -3.16
C VAL A 88 -16.19 5.02 -3.69
N THR A 89 -17.18 5.12 -2.80
CA THR A 89 -18.58 5.39 -3.15
C THR A 89 -19.07 6.78 -2.69
N GLN A 90 -18.32 7.44 -1.80
CA GLN A 90 -18.71 8.72 -1.20
C GLN A 90 -17.78 9.86 -1.62
N LYS A 91 -18.28 11.07 -1.53
CA LYS A 91 -17.57 12.33 -1.77
C LYS A 91 -17.89 13.30 -0.61
N PRO A 92 -17.01 14.20 -0.24
CA PRO A 92 -15.70 14.51 -0.82
C PRO A 92 -14.65 13.43 -0.49
N ILE A 93 -13.55 13.39 -1.26
CA ILE A 93 -12.44 12.45 -1.09
C ILE A 93 -11.28 13.19 -0.44
N ILE A 94 -10.74 12.62 0.64
CA ILE A 94 -9.49 13.04 1.27
C ILE A 94 -8.47 11.91 1.09
N VAL A 95 -7.28 12.25 0.65
CA VAL A 95 -6.21 11.28 0.41
C VAL A 95 -5.02 11.58 1.31
N GLY A 96 -4.57 10.58 2.05
CA GLY A 96 -3.29 10.57 2.74
C GLY A 96 -2.30 9.67 2.02
N ILE A 97 -1.06 10.12 1.86
CA ILE A 97 0.04 9.35 1.27
C ILE A 97 1.19 9.32 2.25
N GLU A 98 1.75 8.13 2.52
CA GLU A 98 3.05 8.03 3.17
C GLU A 98 4.13 8.54 2.20
N GLY A 99 4.96 9.46 2.69
CA GLY A 99 6.15 9.91 1.99
C GLY A 99 7.26 8.86 2.05
N PHE A 100 8.29 9.05 1.26
CA PHE A 100 9.46 8.16 1.30
C PHE A 100 10.39 8.49 2.46
N ALA A 101 11.03 7.45 3.03
CA ALA A 101 12.06 7.63 4.04
C ALA A 101 13.37 8.14 3.40
N TYR A 102 13.93 9.22 3.93
CA TYR A 102 15.20 9.79 3.45
C TYR A 102 16.42 8.85 3.64
N GLY A 103 16.25 7.72 4.32
CA GLY A 103 17.31 6.72 4.52
C GLY A 103 17.58 5.80 3.32
N ALA A 104 16.72 5.78 2.30
CA ALA A 104 16.97 5.02 1.09
C ALA A 104 18.14 5.63 0.30
N LYS A 105 19.01 4.78 -0.28
CA LYS A 105 20.23 5.21 -1.01
C LYS A 105 20.29 4.56 -2.39
N GLY A 106 21.04 5.20 -3.30
CA GLY A 106 21.31 4.67 -4.63
C GLY A 106 20.09 4.54 -5.54
N ASN A 107 20.11 3.56 -6.44
CA ASN A 107 19.07 3.35 -7.45
C ASN A 107 17.67 3.11 -6.84
N SER A 108 17.60 2.47 -5.67
CA SER A 108 16.34 2.25 -4.98
C SER A 108 15.64 3.54 -4.60
N LEU A 109 16.39 4.59 -4.21
CA LEU A 109 15.81 5.91 -3.93
C LEU A 109 15.20 6.52 -5.19
N VAL A 110 15.90 6.43 -6.32
CA VAL A 110 15.41 6.94 -7.62
C VAL A 110 14.10 6.26 -8.00
N ASP A 111 14.06 4.94 -7.92
CA ASP A 111 12.85 4.14 -8.23
C ASP A 111 11.69 4.51 -7.30
N ILE A 112 11.92 4.71 -6.00
CA ILE A 112 10.90 5.12 -5.02
C ILE A 112 10.36 6.51 -5.36
N VAL A 113 11.25 7.49 -5.59
CA VAL A 113 10.85 8.88 -5.90
C VAL A 113 10.04 8.93 -7.20
N GLN A 114 10.50 8.23 -8.23
CA GLN A 114 9.82 8.16 -9.52
C GLN A 114 8.41 7.55 -9.37
N THR A 115 8.31 6.42 -8.69
CA THR A 115 7.03 5.71 -8.54
C THR A 115 6.06 6.49 -7.64
N THR A 116 6.56 7.13 -6.59
CA THR A 116 5.75 8.02 -5.74
C THR A 116 5.27 9.25 -6.52
N GLY A 117 6.09 9.79 -7.41
CA GLY A 117 5.71 10.87 -8.32
C GLY A 117 4.57 10.45 -9.26
N ILE A 118 4.68 9.26 -9.87
CA ILE A 118 3.62 8.68 -10.70
C ILE A 118 2.32 8.51 -9.89
N LEU A 119 2.40 7.98 -8.66
CA LEU A 119 1.24 7.81 -7.79
C LEU A 119 0.54 9.14 -7.50
N LYS A 120 1.29 10.16 -7.07
CA LYS A 120 0.74 11.49 -6.77
C LYS A 120 0.07 12.12 -7.98
N LYS A 121 0.73 12.04 -9.14
CA LYS A 121 0.16 12.54 -10.40
C LYS A 121 -1.13 11.78 -10.76
N THR A 122 -1.11 10.46 -10.71
CA THR A 122 -2.28 9.64 -11.05
C THR A 122 -3.45 9.91 -10.10
N ILE A 123 -3.20 10.07 -8.80
CA ILE A 123 -4.22 10.46 -7.82
C ILE A 123 -4.79 11.83 -8.18
N SER A 124 -3.92 12.81 -8.41
CA SER A 124 -4.35 14.16 -8.80
C SER A 124 -5.22 14.13 -10.05
N ASP A 125 -4.75 13.52 -11.13
CA ASP A 125 -5.46 13.49 -12.42
C ASP A 125 -6.80 12.77 -12.33
N ARG A 126 -6.88 11.67 -11.57
CA ARG A 126 -8.07 10.81 -11.56
C ARG A 126 -9.09 11.11 -10.47
N LEU A 127 -8.69 11.86 -9.46
CA LEU A 127 -9.56 12.23 -8.34
C LEU A 127 -9.98 13.70 -8.35
N LEU A 128 -9.31 14.58 -9.11
CA LEU A 128 -9.71 15.98 -9.23
C LEU A 128 -11.17 16.10 -9.68
N ASP A 129 -11.57 15.38 -10.73
CA ASP A 129 -12.95 15.35 -11.24
C ASP A 129 -13.94 14.65 -10.28
N LYS A 130 -13.42 13.97 -9.26
CA LYS A 130 -14.21 13.24 -8.26
C LYS A 130 -14.30 13.95 -6.91
N ASN A 131 -14.09 15.27 -6.88
CA ASN A 131 -14.10 16.10 -5.67
C ASN A 131 -13.03 15.67 -4.65
N LEU A 132 -11.76 15.63 -5.08
CA LEU A 132 -10.62 15.54 -4.18
C LEU A 132 -10.58 16.82 -3.33
N SER A 133 -10.90 16.70 -2.04
CA SER A 133 -10.93 17.83 -1.12
C SER A 133 -9.60 18.09 -0.43
N GLY A 134 -8.71 17.12 -0.42
CA GLY A 134 -7.39 17.27 0.19
C GLY A 134 -6.45 16.13 -0.18
N LEU A 135 -5.19 16.48 -0.37
CA LEU A 135 -4.07 15.56 -0.55
C LEU A 135 -3.02 15.88 0.51
N PHE A 136 -2.81 14.96 1.44
CA PHE A 136 -1.86 15.09 2.54
C PHE A 136 -0.72 14.10 2.37
N ILE A 137 0.49 14.55 2.66
CA ILE A 137 1.69 13.71 2.60
C ILE A 137 2.30 13.69 3.99
N PHE A 138 2.44 12.50 4.55
CA PHE A 138 2.97 12.29 5.89
C PHE A 138 4.34 11.62 5.80
N SER A 139 5.27 12.03 6.63
CA SER A 139 6.53 11.30 6.77
C SER A 139 6.29 9.95 7.48
N PRO A 140 7.12 8.92 7.22
CA PRO A 140 7.02 7.65 7.93
C PRO A 140 7.12 7.80 9.46
N SER A 141 7.91 8.77 9.94
CA SER A 141 8.04 9.05 11.37
C SER A 141 6.78 9.68 11.98
N GLU A 142 6.10 10.58 11.26
CA GLU A 142 4.81 11.13 11.70
C GLU A 142 3.76 10.04 11.83
N LEU A 143 3.67 9.13 10.84
CA LEU A 143 2.73 8.01 10.89
C LEU A 143 3.01 7.06 12.05
N LYS A 144 4.28 6.70 12.27
CA LYS A 144 4.67 5.86 13.42
C LYS A 144 4.36 6.53 14.75
N ASN A 145 4.66 7.82 14.88
CA ASN A 145 4.35 8.58 16.10
C ASN A 145 2.83 8.69 16.32
N ALA A 146 2.03 8.82 15.26
CA ALA A 146 0.57 8.92 15.36
C ALA A 146 -0.07 7.65 15.96
N ILE A 147 0.53 6.48 15.76
CA ILE A 147 0.09 5.22 16.38
C ILE A 147 0.82 4.93 17.70
N GLY A 148 1.57 5.88 18.26
CA GLY A 148 2.32 5.71 19.51
C GLY A 148 3.63 4.92 19.38
N ALA A 149 4.04 4.53 18.19
CA ALA A 149 5.32 3.87 17.95
C ALA A 149 6.46 4.90 17.85
N LYS A 150 7.69 4.49 18.15
CA LYS A 150 8.86 5.36 17.94
C LYS A 150 9.09 5.58 16.44
N GLY A 151 9.59 6.75 16.03
CA GLY A 151 9.84 7.09 14.64
C GLY A 151 10.80 6.13 13.91
N ASN A 152 11.71 5.47 14.65
CA ASN A 152 12.62 4.42 14.17
C ASN A 152 12.12 2.99 14.41
N ALA A 153 10.88 2.80 14.86
CA ALA A 153 10.28 1.50 15.11
C ALA A 153 10.34 0.60 13.85
N ASN A 154 10.63 -0.68 14.07
CA ASN A 154 10.59 -1.68 13.01
C ASN A 154 9.14 -2.11 12.69
N LYS A 155 8.95 -2.95 11.68
CA LYS A 155 7.63 -3.41 11.27
C LYS A 155 6.88 -4.18 12.36
N PHE A 156 7.61 -4.94 13.16
CA PHE A 156 7.02 -5.72 14.26
C PHE A 156 6.53 -4.81 15.39
N ASP A 157 7.30 -3.77 15.74
CA ASP A 157 6.91 -2.78 16.74
C ASP A 157 5.66 -2.02 16.29
N VAL A 158 5.62 -1.59 15.00
CA VAL A 158 4.46 -0.92 14.40
C VAL A 158 3.23 -1.82 14.42
N PHE A 159 3.40 -3.10 14.08
CA PHE A 159 2.34 -4.09 14.13
C PHE A 159 1.75 -4.28 15.54
N ASN A 160 2.61 -4.49 16.53
CA ASN A 160 2.17 -4.66 17.91
C ASN A 160 1.44 -3.40 18.40
N GLN A 161 2.00 -2.23 18.13
CA GLN A 161 1.38 -0.97 18.51
C GLN A 161 0.02 -0.77 17.85
N PHE A 162 -0.13 -1.11 16.56
CA PHE A 162 -1.40 -1.05 15.85
C PHE A 162 -2.48 -1.93 16.51
N ILE A 163 -2.09 -3.13 16.98
CA ILE A 163 -3.03 -4.05 17.64
C ILE A 163 -3.35 -3.60 19.08
N GLU A 164 -2.38 -3.02 19.79
CA GLU A 164 -2.48 -2.74 21.22
C GLU A 164 -2.97 -1.32 21.55
N ASP A 165 -2.85 -0.36 20.61
CA ASP A 165 -3.20 1.03 20.86
C ASP A 165 -4.72 1.22 21.02
N PRO A 166 -5.18 1.67 22.22
CA PRO A 166 -6.60 1.93 22.47
C PRO A 166 -7.19 3.02 21.57
N LYS A 167 -6.37 3.95 21.05
CA LYS A 167 -6.81 5.01 20.14
C LYS A 167 -7.22 4.49 18.77
N ILE A 168 -6.77 3.28 18.40
CA ILE A 168 -7.10 2.62 17.14
C ILE A 168 -8.16 1.53 17.38
N GLU A 169 -8.95 1.63 18.45
CA GLU A 169 -9.92 0.60 18.82
C GLU A 169 -10.88 0.26 17.67
N ALA A 170 -11.31 1.25 16.90
CA ALA A 170 -12.13 1.02 15.70
C ALA A 170 -11.43 0.20 14.60
N ALA A 171 -10.09 0.24 14.52
CA ALA A 171 -9.31 -0.55 13.57
C ALA A 171 -9.01 -1.97 14.09
N ARG A 172 -9.06 -2.20 15.41
CA ARG A 172 -8.77 -3.53 16.02
C ARG A 172 -9.76 -4.60 15.57
N ASP A 173 -11.02 -4.25 15.43
CA ASP A 173 -12.07 -5.15 14.94
C ASP A 173 -12.10 -5.24 13.41
N SER A 174 -11.22 -4.50 12.73
CA SER A 174 -11.12 -4.52 11.27
C SER A 174 -10.71 -5.90 10.75
N ALA A 175 -11.05 -6.16 9.50
CA ALA A 175 -10.61 -7.37 8.79
C ALA A 175 -9.08 -7.50 8.79
N LEU A 176 -8.35 -6.37 8.69
CA LEU A 176 -6.89 -6.36 8.73
C LEU A 176 -6.37 -6.86 10.10
N ALA A 177 -6.86 -6.32 11.21
CA ALA A 177 -6.43 -6.74 12.53
C ALA A 177 -6.70 -8.23 12.78
N LYS A 178 -7.87 -8.73 12.38
CA LYS A 178 -8.23 -10.16 12.46
C LYS A 178 -7.32 -11.02 11.60
N CYS A 179 -7.05 -10.62 10.36
CA CYS A 179 -6.14 -11.30 9.45
C CYS A 179 -4.71 -11.34 10.01
N LEU A 180 -4.19 -10.21 10.48
CA LEU A 180 -2.85 -10.09 11.05
C LEU A 180 -2.70 -10.95 12.31
N ASN A 181 -3.70 -10.98 13.19
CA ASN A 181 -3.68 -11.83 14.38
C ASN A 181 -3.68 -13.33 14.03
N LYS A 182 -4.50 -13.73 13.05
CA LYS A 182 -4.59 -15.12 12.60
C LYS A 182 -3.33 -15.61 11.91
N TYR A 183 -2.74 -14.78 11.06
CA TYR A 183 -1.59 -15.12 10.21
C TYR A 183 -0.29 -14.39 10.60
N LYS A 184 -0.15 -14.07 11.89
CA LYS A 184 1.00 -13.31 12.42
C LYS A 184 2.34 -13.91 12.00
N THR A 185 2.48 -15.22 12.11
CA THR A 185 3.73 -15.92 11.81
C THR A 185 4.08 -15.81 10.33
N GLU A 186 3.10 -16.04 9.45
CA GLU A 186 3.30 -16.05 7.99
C GLU A 186 3.53 -14.65 7.42
N LEU A 187 2.91 -13.62 8.00
CA LEU A 187 2.95 -12.25 7.47
C LEU A 187 4.09 -11.42 8.04
N VAL A 188 4.56 -11.69 9.25
CA VAL A 188 5.59 -10.88 9.92
C VAL A 188 6.99 -11.47 9.74
N THR A 189 7.11 -12.77 9.49
CA THR A 189 8.40 -13.47 9.29
C THR A 189 8.82 -13.59 7.83
N SER A 190 7.98 -13.24 6.89
CA SER A 190 8.24 -13.19 5.44
C SER A 190 8.61 -11.74 5.03
#